data_6addcbd033cafc92338d8f5507610204
#
_entry.id   6addcbd033cafc92338d8f5507610204
#
_cell.length_a   1.000
_cell.length_b   1.000
_cell.length_c   1.000
_cell.angle_alpha   90.00
_cell.angle_beta   90.00
_cell.angle_gamma   90.00
#
_symmetry.space_group_name_H-M   'P 1'
#
loop_
_entity.id
_entity.type
_entity.pdbx_description
1 polymer ?
#
loop_
_entity_poly.entity_id
_entity_poly.type
_entity_poly.pdbx_seq_one_letter_code
_entity_poly.pdbx_strand_id
1 'polypeptide(L)'
;MENLNKVVKEIKIVAKPSKRGGKNHFVRVELINGRSADVWCDKEVVELIQTCTELGVEPFKSFTLEKRTSDKSGAEYIAVVLKMFNDDEYFYFLPRATNTIVELLIAKAAKDEAEKPAAKKA
;
A
#
# COMPACT_ATOMS: atom_id res chain seq x y z
N MET A 1 17.44 8.16 2.52
CA MET A 1 16.02 7.94 2.76
C MET A 1 15.49 6.77 1.97
N GLU A 2 14.74 5.94 2.62
CA GLU A 2 14.17 4.79 1.93
C GLU A 2 13.05 5.21 1.01
N ASN A 3 13.01 4.61 -0.16
CA ASN A 3 11.90 4.85 -1.06
C ASN A 3 11.05 3.58 -1.11
N LEU A 4 10.05 3.54 -0.25
CA LEU A 4 9.18 2.37 -0.14
C LEU A 4 8.44 2.09 -1.43
N ASN A 5 8.18 3.10 -2.21
CA ASN A 5 7.37 2.94 -3.41
C ASN A 5 8.13 2.29 -4.57
N LYS A 6 9.46 2.21 -4.47
CA LYS A 6 10.24 1.52 -5.50
C LYS A 6 9.99 0.03 -5.53
N VAL A 7 9.54 -0.55 -4.41
CA VAL A 7 9.31 -2.00 -4.35
C VAL A 7 7.85 -2.35 -4.57
N VAL A 8 7.02 -1.36 -4.87
CA VAL A 8 5.60 -1.57 -5.14
C VAL A 8 5.37 -1.63 -6.64
N LYS A 9 4.68 -2.67 -7.08
CA LYS A 9 4.28 -2.78 -8.46
C LYS A 9 2.98 -2.02 -8.71
N GLU A 10 2.01 -2.20 -7.81
CA GLU A 10 0.72 -1.56 -7.96
C GLU A 10 -0.03 -1.56 -6.64
N ILE A 11 -0.83 -0.53 -6.40
CA ILE A 11 -1.75 -0.49 -5.26
C ILE A 11 -3.13 -0.19 -5.86
N LYS A 12 -4.12 -0.99 -5.47
CA LYS A 12 -5.47 -0.82 -6.01
C LYS A 12 -6.51 -1.31 -5.02
N ILE A 13 -7.76 -0.95 -5.27
CA ILE A 13 -8.88 -1.43 -4.46
C ILE A 13 -9.47 -2.64 -5.17
N VAL A 14 -9.67 -3.72 -4.43
CA VAL A 14 -10.32 -4.92 -4.97
C VAL A 14 -11.55 -5.23 -4.12
N ALA A 15 -12.56 -5.80 -4.76
CA ALA A 15 -13.78 -6.20 -4.08
C ALA A 15 -13.91 -7.72 -4.19
N LYS A 16 -14.23 -8.36 -3.07
CA LYS A 16 -14.41 -9.81 -3.04
C LYS A 16 -15.78 -10.14 -2.45
N PRO A 17 -16.45 -11.19 -2.93
CA PRO A 17 -17.74 -11.57 -2.39
C PRO A 17 -17.66 -11.88 -0.90
N SER A 18 -18.65 -11.46 -0.16
CA SER A 18 -18.74 -11.74 1.26
C SER A 18 -19.65 -12.95 1.48
N LYS A 19 -19.34 -13.75 2.49
CA LYS A 19 -20.18 -14.90 2.84
C LYS A 19 -21.58 -14.47 3.28
N ARG A 20 -21.70 -13.23 3.75
CA ARG A 20 -22.98 -12.72 4.24
C ARG A 20 -23.75 -11.97 3.18
N GLY A 21 -23.28 -12.00 1.94
CA GLY A 21 -23.85 -11.23 0.86
C GLY A 21 -23.10 -9.91 0.69
N GLY A 22 -23.22 -9.28 -0.45
CA GLY A 22 -22.49 -8.07 -0.76
C GLY A 22 -21.04 -8.34 -1.02
N LYS A 23 -20.22 -7.31 -0.90
CA LYS A 23 -18.78 -7.40 -1.18
C LYS A 23 -17.95 -6.77 -0.09
N ASN A 24 -16.81 -7.37 0.17
CA ASN A 24 -15.79 -6.79 1.04
C ASN A 24 -14.78 -6.08 0.16
N HIS A 25 -14.33 -4.92 0.60
CA HIS A 25 -13.34 -4.13 -0.15
C HIS A 25 -12.00 -4.17 0.57
N PHE A 26 -10.94 -4.29 -0.23
CA PHE A 26 -9.56 -4.36 0.29
C PHE A 26 -8.67 -3.46 -0.52
N VAL A 27 -7.65 -2.92 0.14
CA VAL A 27 -6.56 -2.26 -0.55
C VAL A 27 -5.54 -3.36 -0.83
N ARG A 28 -5.26 -3.62 -2.09
CA ARG A 28 -4.28 -4.62 -2.47
C ARG A 28 -2.97 -3.96 -2.83
N VAL A 29 -1.91 -4.32 -2.13
CA VAL A 29 -0.57 -3.84 -2.41
C VAL A 29 0.18 -4.97 -3.09
N GLU A 30 0.56 -4.77 -4.35
CA GLU A 30 1.34 -5.76 -5.10
C GLU A 30 2.79 -5.32 -5.13
N LEU A 31 3.68 -6.24 -4.78
CA LEU A 31 5.11 -5.96 -4.71
C LEU A 31 5.82 -6.48 -5.96
N ILE A 32 7.01 -5.94 -6.21
CA ILE A 32 7.76 -6.28 -7.41
C ILE A 32 8.19 -7.74 -7.49
N ASN A 33 8.20 -8.45 -6.36
CA ASN A 33 8.56 -9.88 -6.35
C ASN A 33 7.36 -10.80 -6.59
N GLY A 34 6.20 -10.23 -6.93
CA GLY A 34 5.00 -11.01 -7.19
C GLY A 34 4.12 -11.29 -5.99
N ARG A 35 4.58 -10.93 -4.80
CA ARG A 35 3.75 -11.10 -3.61
C ARG A 35 2.81 -9.93 -3.44
N SER A 36 1.71 -10.16 -2.76
CA SER A 36 0.75 -9.09 -2.52
C SER A 36 0.14 -9.26 -1.13
N ALA A 37 -0.48 -8.18 -0.66
CA ALA A 37 -1.21 -8.19 0.60
C ALA A 37 -2.50 -7.42 0.42
N ASP A 38 -3.56 -7.92 1.03
CA ASP A 38 -4.86 -7.25 1.02
C ASP A 38 -5.14 -6.76 2.42
N VAL A 39 -5.49 -5.48 2.54
CA VAL A 39 -5.81 -4.87 3.82
C VAL A 39 -7.25 -4.39 3.77
N TRP A 40 -8.04 -4.71 4.79
CA TRP A 40 -9.46 -4.34 4.82
C TRP A 40 -9.63 -2.83 4.77
N CYS A 41 -10.60 -2.37 3.96
CA CYS A 41 -10.99 -0.98 3.95
C CYS A 41 -12.01 -0.72 5.06
N ASP A 42 -11.93 0.46 5.67
CA ASP A 42 -12.92 0.90 6.63
C ASP A 42 -14.25 1.12 5.93
N LYS A 43 -15.32 0.99 6.69
CA LYS A 43 -16.67 1.23 6.17
C LYS A 43 -16.76 2.64 5.57
N GLU A 44 -16.15 3.61 6.24
CA GLU A 44 -16.18 4.99 5.76
C GLU A 44 -15.56 5.13 4.36
N VAL A 45 -14.42 4.47 4.14
CA VAL A 45 -13.75 4.52 2.85
C VAL A 45 -14.61 3.84 1.79
N VAL A 46 -15.24 2.71 2.14
CA VAL A 46 -16.11 2.00 1.20
C VAL A 46 -17.29 2.88 0.78
N GLU A 47 -17.88 3.59 1.74
CA GLU A 47 -18.99 4.48 1.43
C GLU A 47 -18.57 5.61 0.51
N LEU A 48 -17.37 6.16 0.73
CA LEU A 48 -16.86 7.20 -0.14
C LEU A 48 -16.61 6.69 -1.55
N ILE A 49 -16.07 5.49 -1.68
CA ILE A 49 -15.84 4.89 -2.99
C ILE A 49 -17.16 4.70 -3.73
N GLN A 50 -18.16 4.19 -3.03
CA GLN A 50 -19.47 3.95 -3.64
C GLN A 50 -20.14 5.24 -4.10
N THR A 51 -20.08 6.26 -3.27
CA THR A 51 -20.68 7.55 -3.59
C THR A 51 -19.97 8.20 -4.77
N CYS A 52 -18.62 8.17 -4.78
CA CYS A 52 -17.88 8.72 -5.90
C CYS A 52 -18.18 7.99 -7.19
N THR A 53 -18.31 6.66 -7.12
CA THR A 53 -18.65 5.86 -8.29
C THR A 53 -20.01 6.25 -8.83
N GLU A 54 -20.99 6.45 -7.96
CA GLU A 54 -22.34 6.86 -8.37
C GLU A 54 -22.34 8.23 -9.03
N LEU A 55 -21.48 9.11 -8.56
CA LEU A 55 -21.40 10.47 -9.09
C LEU A 55 -20.44 10.61 -10.26
N GLY A 56 -19.72 9.56 -10.61
CA GLY A 56 -18.75 9.62 -11.70
C GLY A 56 -17.49 10.38 -11.33
N VAL A 57 -17.15 10.44 -10.05
CA VAL A 57 -15.96 11.13 -9.56
C VAL A 57 -14.91 10.11 -9.15
N GLU A 58 -13.65 10.37 -9.52
CA GLU A 58 -12.55 9.51 -9.14
C GLU A 58 -12.32 9.65 -7.63
N PRO A 59 -12.40 8.58 -6.85
CA PRO A 59 -12.30 8.71 -5.39
C PRO A 59 -10.90 8.97 -4.83
N PHE A 60 -9.85 8.57 -5.54
CA PHE A 60 -8.49 8.67 -5.02
C PHE A 60 -7.59 9.51 -5.89
N LYS A 61 -6.70 10.27 -5.24
CA LYS A 61 -5.65 10.98 -5.94
C LYS A 61 -4.39 10.14 -6.02
N SER A 62 -4.07 9.40 -4.97
CA SER A 62 -2.86 8.59 -4.96
C SER A 62 -2.89 7.51 -3.91
N PHE A 63 -2.05 6.51 -4.12
CA PHE A 63 -1.79 5.45 -3.17
C PHE A 63 -0.27 5.39 -2.99
N THR A 64 0.20 5.40 -1.74
CA THR A 64 1.64 5.31 -1.48
C THR A 64 1.89 4.46 -0.24
N LEU A 65 3.15 4.04 -0.07
CA LEU A 65 3.57 3.41 1.17
C LEU A 65 4.39 4.42 1.95
N GLU A 66 4.16 4.50 3.26
CA GLU A 66 4.89 5.39 4.14
C GLU A 66 5.11 4.70 5.48
N LYS A 67 6.18 5.08 6.17
CA LYS A 67 6.36 4.60 7.53
C LYS A 67 5.57 5.50 8.46
N ARG A 68 4.79 4.88 9.33
CA ARG A 68 3.96 5.58 10.31
C ARG A 68 4.18 4.95 11.67
N THR A 69 4.01 5.75 12.71
CA THR A 69 4.20 5.29 14.09
C THR A 69 2.86 4.82 14.65
N SER A 70 2.89 3.64 15.27
CA SER A 70 1.69 3.12 15.93
C SER A 70 1.48 3.84 17.25
N ASP A 71 0.28 4.35 17.48
CA ASP A 71 -0.06 5.03 18.72
C ASP A 71 0.03 4.10 19.92
N LYS A 72 -0.26 2.83 19.72
CA LYS A 72 -0.27 1.87 20.82
C LYS A 72 1.09 1.48 21.32
N SER A 73 2.04 1.25 20.42
CA SER A 73 3.34 0.73 20.80
C SER A 73 4.49 1.71 20.59
N GLY A 74 4.25 2.77 19.87
CA GLY A 74 5.31 3.70 19.52
C GLY A 74 6.25 3.16 18.44
N ALA A 75 6.01 1.96 17.96
CA ALA A 75 6.86 1.36 16.93
C ALA A 75 6.46 1.85 15.54
N GLU A 76 7.42 1.86 14.64
CA GLU A 76 7.15 2.24 13.26
C GLU A 76 6.80 1.04 12.41
N TYR A 77 5.79 1.18 11.60
CA TYR A 77 5.37 0.14 10.65
C TYR A 77 5.09 0.80 9.32
N ILE A 78 5.14 0.01 8.27
CA ILE A 78 4.80 0.49 6.94
C ILE A 78 3.29 0.49 6.80
N ALA A 79 2.75 1.58 6.29
CA ALA A 79 1.32 1.72 6.05
C ALA A 79 1.09 2.06 4.59
N VAL A 80 -0.04 1.59 4.06
CA VAL A 80 -0.50 2.06 2.76
C VAL A 80 -1.36 3.28 3.02
N VAL A 81 -1.07 4.38 2.33
CA VAL A 81 -1.76 5.65 2.51
C VAL A 81 -2.60 5.93 1.28
N LEU A 82 -3.89 6.18 1.50
CA LEU A 82 -4.85 6.51 0.45
C LEU A 82 -5.14 7.99 0.53
N LYS A 83 -4.79 8.73 -0.50
CA LYS A 83 -5.13 10.14 -0.55
C LYS A 83 -6.39 10.29 -1.39
N MET A 84 -7.44 10.85 -0.80
CA MET A 84 -8.74 10.96 -1.44
C MET A 84 -8.81 12.19 -2.34
N PHE A 85 -9.88 12.26 -3.10
CA PHE A 85 -10.10 13.36 -4.05
C PHE A 85 -10.06 14.74 -3.39
N ASN A 86 -10.43 14.82 -2.10
CA ASN A 86 -10.48 16.07 -1.35
C ASN A 86 -9.26 16.28 -0.46
N ASP A 87 -8.19 15.51 -0.70
CA ASP A 87 -6.93 15.55 0.04
C ASP A 87 -6.98 14.94 1.45
N ASP A 88 -8.11 14.37 1.85
CA ASP A 88 -8.16 13.62 3.09
C ASP A 88 -7.30 12.36 2.92
N GLU A 89 -6.68 11.92 4.00
CA GLU A 89 -5.86 10.73 3.98
C GLU A 89 -6.40 9.67 4.90
N TYR A 90 -6.34 8.42 4.44
CA TYR A 90 -6.61 7.26 5.27
C TYR A 90 -5.39 6.37 5.15
N PHE A 91 -5.04 5.68 6.23
CA PHE A 91 -3.93 4.75 6.15
C PHE A 91 -4.22 3.47 6.91
N TYR A 92 -3.61 2.39 6.44
CA TYR A 92 -3.75 1.08 7.06
C TYR A 92 -2.38 0.46 7.16
N PHE A 93 -2.05 -0.09 8.32
CA PHE A 93 -0.77 -0.77 8.48
C PHE A 93 -0.78 -2.09 7.73
N LEU A 94 0.32 -2.42 7.08
CA LEU A 94 0.46 -3.68 6.38
C LEU A 94 0.60 -4.81 7.40
N PRO A 95 0.21 -6.04 7.02
CA PRO A 95 0.46 -7.18 7.89
C PRO A 95 1.95 -7.29 8.19
N ARG A 96 2.27 -7.82 9.35
CA ARG A 96 3.66 -7.91 9.80
C ARG A 96 4.57 -8.60 8.78
N ALA A 97 4.12 -9.71 8.23
CA ALA A 97 4.92 -10.44 7.24
C ALA A 97 5.18 -9.58 6.01
N THR A 98 4.18 -8.84 5.55
CA THR A 98 4.32 -7.97 4.39
C THR A 98 5.30 -6.83 4.69
N ASN A 99 5.20 -6.27 5.88
CA ASN A 99 6.11 -5.22 6.31
C ASN A 99 7.56 -5.71 6.22
N THR A 100 7.82 -6.92 6.72
CA THR A 100 9.15 -7.52 6.67
C THR A 100 9.60 -7.74 5.23
N ILE A 101 8.70 -8.23 4.37
CA ILE A 101 9.03 -8.46 2.96
C ILE A 101 9.41 -7.16 2.27
N VAL A 102 8.68 -6.07 2.54
CA VAL A 102 9.01 -4.78 1.94
C VAL A 102 10.40 -4.33 2.38
N GLU A 103 10.71 -4.49 3.67
CA GLU A 103 12.04 -4.11 4.17
C GLU A 103 13.14 -4.94 3.52
N LEU A 104 12.88 -6.24 3.31
CA LEU A 104 13.85 -7.10 2.64
C LEU A 104 14.07 -6.69 1.19
N LEU A 105 13.01 -6.31 0.50
CA LEU A 105 13.13 -5.87 -0.89
C LEU A 105 13.92 -4.58 -0.99
N ILE A 106 13.73 -3.68 -0.05
CA ILE A 106 14.48 -2.42 -0.03
C ILE A 106 15.94 -2.70 0.24
N ALA A 107 16.24 -3.58 1.20
CA ALA A 107 17.61 -3.94 1.51
C ALA A 107 18.30 -4.59 0.33
N LYS A 108 17.57 -5.46 -0.40
CA LYS A 108 18.15 -6.11 -1.58
C LYS A 108 18.42 -5.09 -2.68
N ALA A 109 17.51 -4.16 -2.89
CA ALA A 109 17.71 -3.14 -3.92
C ALA A 109 18.91 -2.26 -3.61
N ALA A 110 19.09 -1.91 -2.34
CA ALA A 110 20.23 -1.11 -1.93
C ALA A 110 21.53 -1.87 -2.13
N LYS A 111 21.53 -3.17 -1.84
CA LYS A 111 22.70 -4.01 -2.04
C LYS A 111 23.04 -4.12 -3.52
N ASP A 112 22.04 -4.35 -4.35
CA ASP A 112 22.25 -4.46 -5.78
C ASP A 112 22.82 -3.17 -6.36
N GLU A 113 22.35 -2.03 -5.90
CA GLU A 113 22.85 -0.75 -6.34
C GLU A 113 24.31 -0.54 -5.91
N ALA A 114 24.65 -0.96 -4.71
CA ALA A 114 26.00 -0.80 -4.22
C ALA A 114 27.01 -1.65 -5.00
N GLU A 115 26.58 -2.79 -5.49
CA GLU A 115 27.45 -3.68 -6.24
C GLU A 115 27.48 -3.36 -7.72
N LYS A 116 26.39 -2.82 -8.24
CA LYS A 116 26.23 -2.61 -9.62
C LYS A 116 27.17 -1.65 -10.28
N PRO A 117 27.39 -0.50 -9.73
CA PRO A 117 28.12 0.54 -10.39
C PRO A 117 29.47 0.16 -10.90
N ALA A 118 30.16 -0.59 -10.14
CA ALA A 118 31.48 -0.94 -10.54
C ALA A 118 31.46 -1.72 -11.80
N ALA A 119 30.51 -2.56 -11.91
CA ALA A 119 30.45 -3.41 -13.06
C ALA A 119 30.04 -2.66 -14.28
N LYS A 120 29.28 -1.70 -14.05
CA LYS A 120 28.76 -1.11 -15.14
C LYS A 120 29.60 -0.30 -15.85
N LYS A 121 30.37 0.23 -15.32
CA LYS A 121 31.09 1.07 -15.86
C LYS A 121 31.68 0.72 -16.92
N ALA A 122 31.85 -0.14 -16.97
CA ALA A 122 32.56 -0.58 -18.10
C ALA A 122 31.92 -0.14 -19.37
#